data_01c58276173a34d2473852cc34f050f6
#
_entry.id   01c58276173a34d2473852cc34f050f6
#
_cell.length_a   1.000
_cell.length_b   1.000
_cell.length_c   1.000
_cell.angle_alpha   90.00
_cell.angle_beta   90.00
_cell.angle_gamma   90.00
#
_symmetry.space_group_name_H-M   'P 1'
#
loop_
_entity.id
_entity.type
_entity.pdbx_description
1 polymer ?
#
loop_
_entity_poly.entity_id
_entity_poly.type
_entity_poly.pdbx_seq_one_letter_code
_entity_poly.pdbx_strand_id
1 'polypeptide(L)'
;KEAKSALEADKAELEDQRKELQSQKAELDTQNYQMKAKQSELNSSISAAQLSAQDAQKAQQTAQAAIESDELNYEAVKKEIQKLIAAAASSKPQLSFNGFACPLKSYTRISSEYGWRKNPVSGVNRLHAGIDLAAPGGTPIYAAASGYVQVAGWSSGGYGNYVIIYHGSMSDGNAYSTLY
;
A
#
# COMPACT_ATOMS: atom_id res chain seq x y z
N LYS A 1 40.96 52.91 64.16
CA LYS A 1 39.48 52.64 64.07
C LYS A 1 39.03 52.39 62.64
N GLU A 2 39.50 53.19 61.67
CA GLU A 2 39.11 53.06 60.26
C GLU A 2 39.47 51.72 59.64
N ALA A 3 40.67 51.20 59.84
CA ALA A 3 41.08 49.93 59.25
C ALA A 3 40.29 48.71 59.80
N LYS A 4 39.78 48.79 61.05
CA LYS A 4 38.90 47.74 61.56
C LYS A 4 37.50 47.78 60.96
N SER A 5 36.97 48.96 60.70
CA SER A 5 35.68 49.17 60.06
C SER A 5 35.72 48.73 58.60
N ALA A 6 36.81 49.04 57.88
CA ALA A 6 37.02 48.57 56.54
C ALA A 6 37.08 47.02 56.42
N LEU A 7 37.78 46.36 57.33
CA LEU A 7 37.89 44.92 57.39
C LEU A 7 36.51 44.21 57.68
N GLU A 8 35.67 44.85 58.53
CA GLU A 8 34.33 44.38 58.83
C GLU A 8 33.40 44.51 57.62
N ALA A 9 33.50 45.60 56.82
CA ALA A 9 32.79 45.78 55.58
C ALA A 9 33.24 44.75 54.55
N ASP A 10 34.51 44.54 54.32
CA ASP A 10 35.02 43.53 53.38
C ASP A 10 34.59 42.10 53.77
N LYS A 11 34.53 41.79 55.05
CA LYS A 11 33.99 40.50 55.50
C LYS A 11 32.49 40.33 55.16
N ALA A 12 31.69 41.36 55.37
CA ALA A 12 30.29 41.31 55.09
C ALA A 12 30.04 41.13 53.57
N GLU A 13 30.79 41.83 52.73
CA GLU A 13 30.74 41.68 51.30
C GLU A 13 31.13 40.27 50.82
N LEU A 14 32.19 39.71 51.37
CA LEU A 14 32.62 38.33 51.11
C LEU A 14 31.59 37.28 51.57
N GLU A 15 30.92 37.49 52.68
CA GLU A 15 29.81 36.61 53.11
C GLU A 15 28.62 36.66 52.18
N ASP A 16 28.27 37.83 51.67
CA ASP A 16 27.17 37.97 50.71
C ASP A 16 27.52 37.36 49.35
N GLN A 17 28.73 37.59 48.83
CA GLN A 17 29.24 36.92 47.64
C GLN A 17 29.25 35.40 47.79
N ARG A 18 29.63 34.90 48.96
CA ARG A 18 29.60 33.45 49.24
C ARG A 18 28.20 32.89 49.25
N LYS A 19 27.19 33.58 49.79
CA LYS A 19 25.80 33.16 49.77
C LYS A 19 25.26 33.13 48.36
N GLU A 20 25.58 34.16 47.56
CA GLU A 20 25.17 34.21 46.16
C GLU A 20 25.77 33.07 45.34
N LEU A 21 27.07 32.81 45.50
CA LEU A 21 27.74 31.66 44.86
C LEU A 21 27.14 30.31 45.28
N GLN A 22 26.73 30.16 46.52
CA GLN A 22 26.05 28.95 47.00
C GLN A 22 24.66 28.79 46.33
N SER A 23 23.92 29.88 46.16
CA SER A 23 22.63 29.88 45.48
C SER A 23 22.79 29.53 44.01
N GLN A 24 23.72 30.17 43.31
CA GLN A 24 24.02 29.88 41.91
C GLN A 24 24.48 28.44 41.71
N LYS A 25 25.26 27.90 42.61
CA LYS A 25 25.68 26.49 42.60
C LYS A 25 24.47 25.53 42.76
N ALA A 26 23.58 25.80 43.67
CA ALA A 26 22.38 24.99 43.87
C ALA A 26 21.43 25.05 42.64
N GLU A 27 21.31 26.21 42.00
CA GLU A 27 20.56 26.35 40.77
C GLU A 27 21.20 25.58 39.61
N LEU A 28 22.53 25.67 39.47
CA LEU A 28 23.28 24.93 38.46
C LEU A 28 23.18 23.41 38.65
N ASP A 29 23.25 22.93 39.89
CA ASP A 29 23.07 21.52 40.21
C ASP A 29 21.66 21.02 39.86
N THR A 30 20.65 21.86 40.09
CA THR A 30 19.26 21.58 39.70
C THR A 30 19.09 21.53 38.16
N GLN A 31 19.68 22.50 37.45
CA GLN A 31 19.67 22.53 35.99
C GLN A 31 20.40 21.31 35.40
N ASN A 32 21.52 20.93 35.95
CA ASN A 32 22.28 19.74 35.56
C ASN A 32 21.47 18.46 35.77
N TYR A 33 20.74 18.34 36.87
CA TYR A 33 19.84 17.21 37.09
C TYR A 33 18.70 17.15 36.06
N GLN A 34 18.07 18.30 35.81
CA GLN A 34 17.01 18.39 34.78
C GLN A 34 17.53 18.07 33.38
N MET A 35 18.72 18.56 33.03
CA MET A 35 19.37 18.24 31.75
C MET A 35 19.60 16.74 31.57
N LYS A 36 20.13 16.08 32.62
CA LYS A 36 20.35 14.62 32.60
C LYS A 36 19.04 13.85 32.44
N ALA A 37 17.97 14.27 33.11
CA ALA A 37 16.66 13.66 32.97
C ALA A 37 16.12 13.81 31.54
N LYS A 38 16.17 15.02 30.96
CA LYS A 38 15.79 15.28 29.55
C LYS A 38 16.63 14.49 28.57
N GLN A 39 17.93 14.36 28.82
CA GLN A 39 18.82 13.55 27.97
C GLN A 39 18.42 12.08 27.98
N SER A 40 18.04 11.53 29.13
CA SER A 40 17.57 10.15 29.27
C SER A 40 16.24 9.93 28.53
N GLU A 41 15.30 10.87 28.68
CA GLU A 41 14.02 10.86 27.99
C GLU A 41 14.19 10.93 26.46
N LEU A 42 15.06 11.84 26.00
CA LEU A 42 15.38 11.99 24.58
C LEU A 42 16.00 10.71 24.00
N ASN A 43 16.94 10.10 24.70
CA ASN A 43 17.56 8.83 24.27
C ASN A 43 16.53 7.71 24.19
N SER A 44 15.59 7.63 25.13
CA SER A 44 14.49 6.65 25.06
C SER A 44 13.57 6.90 23.86
N SER A 45 13.25 8.17 23.59
CA SER A 45 12.43 8.55 22.44
C SER A 45 13.12 8.25 21.11
N ILE A 46 14.43 8.51 21.00
CA ILE A 46 15.24 8.17 19.84
C ILE A 46 15.24 6.66 19.61
N SER A 47 15.43 5.86 20.65
CA SER A 47 15.42 4.40 20.54
C SER A 47 14.05 3.87 20.07
N ALA A 48 12.97 4.41 20.62
CA ALA A 48 11.61 4.05 20.20
C ALA A 48 11.33 4.44 18.73
N ALA A 49 11.76 5.63 18.30
CA ALA A 49 11.64 6.08 16.92
C ALA A 49 12.45 5.20 15.95
N GLN A 50 13.64 4.78 16.34
CA GLN A 50 14.49 3.89 15.55
C GLN A 50 13.84 2.51 15.35
N LEU A 51 13.26 1.92 16.42
CA LEU A 51 12.52 0.66 16.32
C LEU A 51 11.31 0.80 15.39
N SER A 52 10.53 1.85 15.56
CA SER A 52 9.38 2.11 14.69
C SER A 52 9.77 2.29 13.20
N ALA A 53 10.89 2.96 12.92
CA ALA A 53 11.42 3.11 11.57
C ALA A 53 11.87 1.76 10.98
N GLN A 54 12.50 0.89 11.77
CA GLN A 54 12.89 -0.45 11.33
C GLN A 54 11.67 -1.32 11.02
N ASP A 55 10.63 -1.27 11.85
CA ASP A 55 9.38 -2.02 11.63
C ASP A 55 8.66 -1.53 10.36
N ALA A 56 8.61 -0.22 10.14
CA ALA A 56 8.05 0.36 8.91
C ALA A 56 8.83 -0.07 7.67
N GLN A 57 10.15 -0.09 7.73
CA GLN A 57 11.01 -0.55 6.63
C GLN A 57 10.78 -2.04 6.32
N LYS A 58 10.66 -2.87 7.35
CA LYS A 58 10.38 -4.31 7.19
C LYS A 58 8.99 -4.55 6.58
N ALA A 59 7.99 -3.81 7.04
CA ALA A 59 6.64 -3.87 6.47
C ALA A 59 6.63 -3.44 4.99
N GLN A 60 7.38 -2.40 4.63
CA GLN A 60 7.55 -1.96 3.24
C GLN A 60 8.20 -3.03 2.37
N GLN A 61 9.27 -3.68 2.84
CA GLN A 61 9.94 -4.77 2.10
C GLN A 61 8.99 -5.96 1.88
N THR A 62 8.20 -6.32 2.90
CA THR A 62 7.22 -7.41 2.79
C THR A 62 6.11 -7.07 1.79
N ALA A 63 5.60 -5.84 1.82
CA ALA A 63 4.61 -5.37 0.85
C ALA A 63 5.16 -5.35 -0.58
N GLN A 64 6.39 -4.91 -0.76
CA GLN A 64 7.06 -4.89 -2.06
C GLN A 64 7.24 -6.31 -2.63
N ALA A 65 7.67 -7.27 -1.83
CA ALA A 65 7.80 -8.66 -2.26
C ALA A 65 6.44 -9.28 -2.63
N ALA A 66 5.37 -8.94 -1.91
CA ALA A 66 4.02 -9.39 -2.26
C ALA A 66 3.55 -8.81 -3.60
N ILE A 67 3.84 -7.53 -3.88
CA ILE A 67 3.52 -6.87 -5.15
C ILE A 67 4.24 -7.56 -6.31
N GLU A 68 5.55 -7.80 -6.18
CA GLU A 68 6.35 -8.49 -7.20
C GLU A 68 5.83 -9.90 -7.48
N SER A 69 5.44 -10.64 -6.44
CA SER A 69 4.82 -11.95 -6.60
C SER A 69 3.48 -11.89 -7.36
N ASP A 70 2.64 -10.92 -7.03
CA ASP A 70 1.35 -10.72 -7.70
C ASP A 70 1.53 -10.32 -9.18
N GLU A 71 2.51 -9.49 -9.50
CA GLU A 71 2.82 -9.10 -10.89
C GLU A 71 3.31 -10.30 -11.70
N LEU A 72 4.19 -11.14 -11.15
CA LEU A 72 4.64 -12.36 -11.80
C LEU A 72 3.49 -13.33 -12.08
N ASN A 73 2.59 -13.52 -11.11
CA ASN A 73 1.41 -14.35 -11.27
C ASN A 73 0.46 -13.80 -12.35
N TYR A 74 0.23 -12.49 -12.37
CA TYR A 74 -0.59 -11.83 -13.38
C TYR A 74 -0.04 -12.03 -14.79
N GLU A 75 1.25 -11.80 -15.02
CA GLU A 75 1.88 -11.99 -16.33
C GLU A 75 1.91 -13.46 -16.75
N ALA A 76 2.06 -14.39 -15.82
CA ALA A 76 1.97 -15.82 -16.11
C ALA A 76 0.56 -16.23 -16.59
N VAL A 77 -0.48 -15.78 -15.90
CA VAL A 77 -1.89 -16.03 -16.27
C VAL A 77 -2.20 -15.37 -17.61
N LYS A 78 -1.76 -14.15 -17.83
CA LYS A 78 -1.96 -13.43 -19.10
C LYS A 78 -1.33 -14.16 -20.28
N LYS A 79 -0.10 -14.68 -20.13
CA LYS A 79 0.54 -15.50 -21.18
C LYS A 79 -0.22 -16.79 -21.46
N GLU A 80 -0.71 -17.46 -20.43
CA GLU A 80 -1.52 -18.68 -20.61
C GLU A 80 -2.83 -18.38 -21.33
N ILE A 81 -3.53 -17.30 -20.98
CA ILE A 81 -4.71 -16.82 -21.68
C ILE A 81 -4.42 -16.56 -23.16
N GLN A 82 -3.33 -15.85 -23.47
CA GLN A 82 -2.93 -15.57 -24.86
C GLN A 82 -2.66 -16.85 -25.64
N LYS A 83 -1.98 -17.83 -25.02
CA LYS A 83 -1.72 -19.14 -25.62
C LYS A 83 -3.01 -19.90 -25.92
N LEU A 84 -3.95 -19.90 -24.99
CA LEU A 84 -5.27 -20.54 -25.16
C LEU A 84 -6.09 -19.87 -26.27
N ILE A 85 -6.07 -18.53 -26.35
CA ILE A 85 -6.70 -17.78 -27.43
C ILE A 85 -6.11 -18.16 -28.80
N ALA A 86 -4.78 -18.20 -28.91
CA ALA A 86 -4.10 -18.57 -30.14
C ALA A 86 -4.40 -20.03 -30.55
N ALA A 87 -4.40 -20.96 -29.61
CA ALA A 87 -4.76 -22.36 -29.84
C ALA A 87 -6.20 -22.52 -30.34
N ALA A 88 -7.15 -21.77 -29.74
CA ALA A 88 -8.55 -21.80 -30.17
C ALA A 88 -8.75 -21.19 -31.56
N ALA A 89 -8.07 -20.11 -31.89
CA ALA A 89 -8.09 -19.49 -33.19
C ALA A 89 -7.62 -20.44 -34.31
N SER A 90 -6.68 -21.35 -33.97
CA SER A 90 -6.12 -22.33 -34.91
C SER A 90 -6.98 -23.57 -35.09
N SER A 91 -7.80 -23.96 -34.09
CA SER A 91 -8.45 -25.26 -34.03
C SER A 91 -9.98 -25.24 -34.22
N LYS A 92 -10.62 -24.08 -34.23
CA LYS A 92 -12.08 -23.95 -34.29
C LYS A 92 -12.54 -23.13 -35.49
N PRO A 93 -13.74 -23.42 -36.04
CA PRO A 93 -14.31 -22.59 -37.13
C PRO A 93 -14.35 -21.12 -36.69
N GLN A 94 -13.99 -20.25 -37.61
CA GLN A 94 -14.01 -18.80 -37.35
C GLN A 94 -15.46 -18.35 -37.14
N LEU A 95 -15.75 -17.91 -35.93
CA LEU A 95 -17.03 -17.27 -35.62
C LEU A 95 -16.89 -15.76 -35.87
N SER A 96 -17.95 -15.16 -36.39
CA SER A 96 -18.07 -13.71 -36.52
C SER A 96 -19.17 -13.21 -35.57
N PHE A 97 -18.99 -12.05 -34.98
CA PHE A 97 -19.96 -11.40 -34.11
C PHE A 97 -19.93 -9.88 -34.29
N ASN A 98 -21.00 -9.20 -33.94
CA ASN A 98 -21.20 -7.77 -34.25
C ASN A 98 -21.14 -6.89 -32.97
N GLY A 99 -20.50 -7.37 -31.91
CA GLY A 99 -20.33 -6.66 -30.65
C GLY A 99 -20.72 -7.49 -29.44
N PHE A 100 -20.56 -6.89 -28.28
CA PHE A 100 -20.79 -7.52 -26.98
C PHE A 100 -22.05 -6.99 -26.30
N ALA A 101 -22.85 -7.88 -25.75
CA ALA A 101 -23.91 -7.55 -24.83
C ALA A 101 -23.39 -7.46 -23.39
N CYS A 102 -24.06 -6.71 -22.52
CA CYS A 102 -23.75 -6.73 -21.10
C CYS A 102 -23.98 -8.15 -20.54
N PRO A 103 -23.01 -8.71 -19.79
CA PRO A 103 -23.12 -10.06 -19.27
C PRO A 103 -24.12 -10.20 -18.11
N LEU A 104 -24.62 -9.09 -17.57
CA LEU A 104 -25.65 -9.06 -16.54
C LEU A 104 -26.90 -8.35 -17.06
N LYS A 105 -28.08 -8.93 -16.82
CA LYS A 105 -29.36 -8.27 -17.11
C LYS A 105 -29.60 -7.07 -16.22
N SER A 106 -29.09 -7.12 -15.00
CA SER A 106 -29.09 -6.02 -14.05
C SER A 106 -27.92 -6.14 -13.10
N TYR A 107 -27.39 -5.01 -12.66
CA TYR A 107 -26.35 -4.91 -11.66
C TYR A 107 -26.62 -3.71 -10.74
N THR A 108 -26.09 -3.74 -9.52
CA THR A 108 -26.34 -2.71 -8.53
C THR A 108 -25.54 -1.45 -8.84
N ARG A 109 -24.28 -1.64 -9.21
CA ARG A 109 -23.34 -0.56 -9.53
C ARG A 109 -22.13 -1.12 -10.28
N ILE A 110 -21.40 -0.23 -10.95
CA ILE A 110 -20.01 -0.48 -11.33
C ILE A 110 -19.16 -0.31 -10.07
N SER A 111 -18.56 -1.39 -9.61
CA SER A 111 -17.71 -1.35 -8.40
C SER A 111 -16.27 -0.97 -8.70
N SER A 112 -15.83 -1.19 -9.95
CA SER A 112 -14.52 -0.71 -10.43
C SER A 112 -14.55 -0.57 -11.97
N GLU A 113 -14.07 0.57 -12.43
CA GLU A 113 -13.98 0.88 -13.86
C GLU A 113 -12.68 0.36 -14.48
N TYR A 114 -12.65 0.24 -15.79
CA TYR A 114 -11.43 0.03 -16.57
C TYR A 114 -10.50 1.23 -16.43
N GLY A 115 -9.21 0.97 -16.30
CA GLY A 115 -8.19 2.02 -16.31
C GLY A 115 -7.20 1.93 -15.16
N TRP A 116 -6.30 2.89 -15.12
CA TRP A 116 -5.32 2.99 -14.05
C TRP A 116 -6.01 3.40 -12.73
N ARG A 117 -5.85 2.58 -11.71
CA ARG A 117 -6.39 2.85 -10.38
C ARG A 117 -5.48 2.33 -9.28
N LYS A 118 -5.63 2.89 -8.10
CA LYS A 118 -5.00 2.35 -6.90
C LYS A 118 -5.65 1.01 -6.56
N ASN A 119 -4.87 -0.06 -6.56
CA ASN A 119 -5.36 -1.39 -6.18
C ASN A 119 -5.82 -1.37 -4.71
N PRO A 120 -7.06 -1.76 -4.39
CA PRO A 120 -7.59 -1.68 -3.03
C PRO A 120 -6.90 -2.63 -2.05
N VAL A 121 -6.24 -3.68 -2.54
CA VAL A 121 -5.54 -4.67 -1.72
C VAL A 121 -4.08 -4.28 -1.51
N SER A 122 -3.35 -3.99 -2.59
CA SER A 122 -1.91 -3.68 -2.53
C SER A 122 -1.59 -2.20 -2.35
N GLY A 123 -2.56 -1.30 -2.62
CA GLY A 123 -2.36 0.15 -2.57
C GLY A 123 -1.52 0.74 -3.71
N VAL A 124 -1.07 -0.08 -4.66
CA VAL A 124 -0.24 0.30 -5.80
C VAL A 124 -1.09 0.71 -6.99
N ASN A 125 -0.63 1.67 -7.79
CA ASN A 125 -1.28 2.01 -9.04
C ASN A 125 -1.13 0.85 -10.04
N ARG A 126 -2.27 0.31 -10.48
CA ARG A 126 -2.34 -0.81 -11.43
C ARG A 126 -3.41 -0.57 -12.46
N LEU A 127 -3.15 -1.00 -13.68
CA LEU A 127 -4.18 -1.03 -14.73
C LEU A 127 -5.22 -2.10 -14.38
N HIS A 128 -6.47 -1.69 -14.21
CA HIS A 128 -7.61 -2.59 -14.20
C HIS A 128 -8.03 -2.85 -15.64
N ALA A 129 -7.76 -4.05 -16.13
CA ALA A 129 -7.98 -4.43 -17.54
C ALA A 129 -9.41 -4.85 -17.83
N GLY A 130 -10.34 -4.64 -16.92
CA GLY A 130 -11.75 -4.98 -17.03
C GLY A 130 -12.65 -3.97 -16.33
N ILE A 131 -13.91 -4.31 -16.23
CA ILE A 131 -14.92 -3.57 -15.47
C ILE A 131 -15.58 -4.52 -14.48
N ASP A 132 -15.69 -4.10 -13.22
CA ASP A 132 -16.32 -4.91 -12.17
C ASP A 132 -17.76 -4.44 -11.96
N LEU A 133 -18.71 -5.35 -12.22
CA LEU A 133 -20.15 -5.11 -12.04
C LEU A 133 -20.62 -5.82 -10.76
N ALA A 134 -21.05 -5.07 -9.75
CA ALA A 134 -21.58 -5.64 -8.53
C ALA A 134 -23.04 -6.08 -8.70
N ALA A 135 -23.32 -7.34 -8.39
CA ALA A 135 -24.66 -7.91 -8.40
C ALA A 135 -24.86 -8.81 -7.17
N PRO A 136 -26.10 -9.06 -6.74
CA PRO A 136 -26.38 -10.01 -5.66
C PRO A 136 -25.85 -11.42 -5.97
N GLY A 137 -25.48 -12.16 -4.92
CA GLY A 137 -25.08 -13.56 -5.07
C GLY A 137 -26.16 -14.39 -5.76
N GLY A 138 -25.76 -15.28 -6.70
CA GLY A 138 -26.68 -16.09 -7.50
C GLY A 138 -27.24 -15.38 -8.74
N THR A 139 -26.88 -14.13 -9.01
CA THR A 139 -27.26 -13.45 -10.28
C THR A 139 -26.63 -14.19 -11.46
N PRO A 140 -27.43 -14.61 -12.46
CA PRO A 140 -26.92 -15.28 -13.66
C PRO A 140 -25.99 -14.37 -14.47
N ILE A 141 -24.83 -14.90 -14.87
CA ILE A 141 -23.88 -14.26 -15.77
C ILE A 141 -24.05 -14.91 -17.15
N TYR A 142 -24.24 -14.08 -18.19
CA TYR A 142 -24.45 -14.51 -19.55
C TYR A 142 -23.21 -14.26 -20.40
N ALA A 143 -22.99 -15.10 -21.40
CA ALA A 143 -22.00 -14.82 -22.44
C ALA A 143 -22.30 -13.52 -23.15
N ALA A 144 -21.34 -12.62 -23.28
CA ALA A 144 -21.50 -11.33 -23.95
C ALA A 144 -21.72 -11.45 -25.46
N ALA A 145 -21.32 -12.55 -26.06
CA ALA A 145 -21.59 -12.93 -27.43
C ALA A 145 -21.56 -14.46 -27.56
N SER A 146 -22.02 -14.98 -28.72
CA SER A 146 -21.84 -16.40 -29.06
C SER A 146 -20.36 -16.76 -29.10
N GLY A 147 -20.01 -17.97 -28.67
CA GLY A 147 -18.62 -18.37 -28.63
C GLY A 147 -18.40 -19.78 -28.11
N TYR A 148 -17.11 -20.12 -27.92
CA TYR A 148 -16.68 -21.37 -27.34
C TYR A 148 -16.05 -21.13 -26.00
N VAL A 149 -16.46 -21.89 -24.97
CA VAL A 149 -15.78 -21.87 -23.66
C VAL A 149 -14.37 -22.42 -23.85
N GLN A 150 -13.38 -21.61 -23.60
CA GLN A 150 -11.98 -22.00 -23.64
C GLN A 150 -11.50 -22.53 -22.29
N VAL A 151 -11.89 -21.82 -21.25
CA VAL A 151 -11.53 -22.15 -19.86
C VAL A 151 -12.77 -21.96 -18.98
N ALA A 152 -12.96 -22.90 -18.06
CA ALA A 152 -13.83 -22.74 -16.90
C ALA A 152 -13.04 -23.33 -15.72
N GLY A 153 -12.61 -22.49 -14.78
CA GLY A 153 -11.68 -22.92 -13.75
C GLY A 153 -11.50 -21.91 -12.61
N TRP A 154 -10.47 -22.15 -11.84
CA TRP A 154 -10.09 -21.32 -10.72
C TRP A 154 -8.62 -20.87 -10.82
N SER A 155 -8.33 -19.63 -10.41
CA SER A 155 -7.00 -19.06 -10.41
C SER A 155 -6.68 -18.38 -9.08
N SER A 156 -5.52 -18.71 -8.50
CA SER A 156 -4.97 -18.02 -7.33
C SER A 156 -4.40 -16.62 -7.68
N GLY A 157 -4.20 -16.32 -8.98
CA GLY A 157 -3.63 -15.05 -9.46
C GLY A 157 -4.61 -13.87 -9.45
N GLY A 158 -5.66 -13.91 -8.60
CA GLY A 158 -6.55 -12.79 -8.37
C GLY A 158 -7.93 -12.88 -9.06
N TYR A 159 -8.12 -13.82 -10.01
CA TYR A 159 -9.42 -13.99 -10.70
C TYR A 159 -10.41 -14.86 -9.92
N GLY A 160 -9.93 -15.76 -9.04
CA GLY A 160 -10.80 -16.74 -8.38
C GLY A 160 -11.40 -17.71 -9.38
N ASN A 161 -12.72 -17.97 -9.28
CA ASN A 161 -13.46 -18.71 -10.30
C ASN A 161 -13.63 -17.83 -11.54
N TYR A 162 -13.31 -18.36 -12.71
CA TYR A 162 -13.38 -17.59 -13.93
C TYR A 162 -13.77 -18.46 -15.15
N VAL A 163 -14.35 -17.81 -16.15
CA VAL A 163 -14.68 -18.41 -17.45
C VAL A 163 -14.11 -17.54 -18.56
N ILE A 164 -13.46 -18.16 -19.54
CA ILE A 164 -13.03 -17.49 -20.77
C ILE A 164 -13.83 -18.04 -21.94
N ILE A 165 -14.42 -17.14 -22.72
CA ILE A 165 -15.17 -17.46 -23.94
C ILE A 165 -14.46 -16.81 -25.13
N TYR A 166 -14.10 -17.63 -26.14
CA TYR A 166 -13.62 -17.17 -27.43
C TYR A 166 -14.80 -16.92 -28.39
N HIS A 167 -14.88 -15.73 -28.95
CA HIS A 167 -16.00 -15.26 -29.80
C HIS A 167 -15.68 -15.27 -31.30
N GLY A 168 -14.45 -15.54 -31.67
CA GLY A 168 -14.01 -15.41 -33.05
C GLY A 168 -13.53 -14.01 -33.40
N SER A 169 -13.68 -13.60 -34.65
CA SER A 169 -13.18 -12.32 -35.16
C SER A 169 -14.30 -11.34 -35.44
N MET A 170 -14.07 -10.06 -35.23
CA MET A 170 -14.91 -8.97 -35.70
C MET A 170 -14.48 -8.50 -37.09
N SER A 171 -15.23 -7.55 -37.65
CA SER A 171 -14.96 -6.93 -38.94
C SER A 171 -13.62 -6.19 -39.05
N ASP A 172 -12.98 -5.88 -37.89
CA ASP A 172 -11.64 -5.30 -37.80
C ASP A 172 -10.51 -6.34 -37.98
N GLY A 173 -10.86 -7.62 -38.15
CA GLY A 173 -9.92 -8.72 -38.29
C GLY A 173 -9.30 -9.22 -37.00
N ASN A 174 -9.63 -8.62 -35.85
CA ASN A 174 -9.10 -9.03 -34.52
C ASN A 174 -9.93 -10.17 -33.92
N ALA A 175 -9.27 -11.11 -33.29
CA ALA A 175 -9.90 -12.15 -32.48
C ALA A 175 -10.20 -11.66 -31.07
N TYR A 176 -11.37 -12.02 -30.56
CA TYR A 176 -11.87 -11.55 -29.29
C TYR A 176 -12.22 -12.67 -28.33
N SER A 177 -11.94 -12.43 -27.06
CA SER A 177 -12.38 -13.28 -25.97
C SER A 177 -12.87 -12.41 -24.81
N THR A 178 -13.79 -12.95 -24.03
CA THR A 178 -14.24 -12.32 -22.77
C THR A 178 -13.87 -13.20 -21.59
N LEU A 179 -13.58 -12.57 -20.47
CA LEU A 179 -13.29 -13.20 -19.19
C LEU A 179 -14.33 -12.74 -18.15
N TYR A 180 -14.88 -13.70 -17.40
CA TYR A 180 -15.89 -13.49 -16.36
C TYR A 180 -15.42 -14.03 -15.04
#